data_6ff11337b6c3ec29556d6383d7f3665e
#
_entry.id   6ff11337b6c3ec29556d6383d7f3665e
#
_cell.length_a   1.000
_cell.length_b   1.000
_cell.length_c   1.000
_cell.angle_alpha   90.00
_cell.angle_beta   90.00
_cell.angle_gamma   90.00
#
_symmetry.space_group_name_H-M   'P 1'
#
loop_
_entity.id
_entity.type
_entity.pdbx_description
1 polymer ?
#
loop_
_entity_poly.entity_id
_entity_poly.type
_entity_poly.pdbx_seq_one_letter_code
_entity_poly.pdbx_strand_id
1 'polypeptide(L)'
;ILPNKNQESGKVQEMRIGAKKAEAAKKGDLVYWEAVKTLPVGSKLYLTAKQSLLAKAQESYKNAGKNTAEELKNVDFYFTAHLGEPLKLMAIAQDGNYAERESEFLAVAAQKHPSDKESVKKQLARLGGSGYALGELEITIDEGLMLPASELNKLRREVLEEIDAQSIALEKEFFAEDYTKEDYLAEAEDFLATIPPQVLGYTTSKISVEVSDLAALKAAADAGADVLIAKWHNFRGKIGFTAEDIQAAVAYAHENKKQVWLSFANLHQGAESEVLKKRMIIAKESGADGVYAADLGGLYLAKEIGIENIAVDYLFNVYNDPAVKFFMEEGVDRVCLSPEMNLQEIGEMSYLGNVPLECIIHGNFPLMMSNYCAIGAIAGKSAQVPCDSASCAKAAYALKDRMNAEFPLLCDENCRMYIYNSKTLNTYKRFAQIAALEMDYLRIMADFQSAEWISAVVNGYKNALTALEKKENMPKTTDEALSDEEATYGHFYRGV
;
A
#
# COMPACT_ATOMS: atom_id res chain seq x y z
N ILE A 1 4.10 -3.84 23.91
CA ILE A 1 4.11 -4.83 25.03
C ILE A 1 2.77 -4.69 25.73
N LEU A 2 1.88 -5.66 25.53
CA LEU A 2 0.62 -5.69 26.25
C LEU A 2 0.88 -6.14 27.69
N PRO A 3 0.37 -5.42 28.66
CA PRO A 3 0.55 -5.72 30.05
C PRO A 3 -0.19 -6.97 30.49
N ASN A 4 0.39 -7.68 31.45
CA ASN A 4 -0.19 -8.84 32.10
C ASN A 4 -1.51 -8.46 32.81
N LYS A 5 -2.48 -9.38 33.01
CA LYS A 5 -3.81 -9.15 33.57
C LYS A 5 -3.91 -8.39 34.92
N ASN A 6 -2.78 -8.11 35.56
CA ASN A 6 -2.70 -7.38 36.84
C ASN A 6 -2.05 -5.99 36.72
N GLN A 7 -2.09 -5.37 35.56
CA GLN A 7 -1.46 -4.06 35.38
C GLN A 7 -2.46 -2.94 35.61
N GLU A 8 -2.03 -1.99 36.41
CA GLU A 8 -2.78 -0.78 36.71
C GLU A 8 -2.23 0.38 35.87
N SER A 9 -3.12 1.20 35.36
CA SER A 9 -2.77 2.44 34.68
C SER A 9 -3.25 3.63 35.51
N GLY A 10 -2.46 4.69 35.49
CA GLY A 10 -2.78 5.93 36.18
C GLY A 10 -2.18 7.13 35.47
N LYS A 11 -2.74 8.30 35.70
CA LYS A 11 -2.22 9.56 35.18
C LYS A 11 -1.31 10.19 36.25
N VAL A 12 -0.08 10.49 35.87
CA VAL A 12 0.82 11.31 36.73
C VAL A 12 0.32 12.76 36.67
N GLN A 13 -0.31 13.23 37.75
CA GLN A 13 -0.85 14.59 37.82
C GLN A 13 0.23 15.60 38.26
N GLU A 14 1.05 15.21 39.21
CA GLU A 14 2.12 16.02 39.72
C GLU A 14 3.37 15.18 39.95
N MET A 15 4.52 15.69 39.52
CA MET A 15 5.82 15.06 39.69
C MET A 15 6.72 15.99 40.50
N ARG A 16 7.51 15.41 41.40
CA ARG A 16 8.48 16.17 42.25
C ARG A 16 9.84 15.53 42.18
N ILE A 17 10.88 16.36 42.22
CA ILE A 17 12.27 15.95 42.42
C ILE A 17 12.68 16.53 43.75
N GLY A 18 12.85 15.67 44.75
CA GLY A 18 12.97 16.11 46.14
C GLY A 18 11.71 16.83 46.63
N ALA A 19 11.83 18.01 47.18
CA ALA A 19 10.70 18.82 47.66
C ALA A 19 10.11 19.75 46.59
N LYS A 20 10.69 19.84 45.38
CA LYS A 20 10.29 20.79 44.36
C LYS A 20 9.42 20.11 43.29
N LYS A 21 8.37 20.79 42.88
CA LYS A 21 7.56 20.41 41.74
C LYS A 21 8.38 20.47 40.45
N ALA A 22 8.27 19.46 39.61
CA ALA A 22 9.03 19.34 38.34
C ALA A 22 8.14 18.93 37.22
N GLU A 23 8.33 19.52 36.05
CA GLU A 23 7.60 19.16 34.80
C GLU A 23 8.34 18.10 33.97
N ALA A 24 9.64 17.94 34.21
CA ALA A 24 10.48 16.95 33.56
C ALA A 24 11.54 16.42 34.51
N ALA A 25 12.01 15.21 34.31
CA ALA A 25 13.10 14.57 35.02
C ALA A 25 14.14 14.01 34.05
N LYS A 26 15.41 13.98 34.49
CA LYS A 26 16.53 13.42 33.72
C LYS A 26 16.88 12.02 34.25
N LYS A 27 17.62 11.26 33.45
CA LYS A 27 18.16 9.97 33.89
C LYS A 27 19.01 10.13 35.13
N GLY A 28 18.64 9.44 36.22
CA GLY A 28 19.30 9.49 37.51
C GLY A 28 18.57 10.33 38.59
N ASP A 29 17.56 11.11 38.20
CA ASP A 29 16.75 11.84 39.16
C ASP A 29 15.86 10.90 39.98
N LEU A 30 15.75 11.16 41.29
CA LEU A 30 14.79 10.50 42.16
C LEU A 30 13.47 11.27 42.09
N VAL A 31 12.47 10.64 41.48
CA VAL A 31 11.18 11.26 41.19
C VAL A 31 10.12 10.73 42.14
N TYR A 32 9.28 11.62 42.67
CA TYR A 32 8.12 11.31 43.49
C TYR A 32 6.86 11.74 42.75
N TRP A 33 5.85 10.88 42.72
CA TRP A 33 4.50 11.21 42.25
C TRP A 33 3.47 10.45 43.06
N GLU A 34 2.23 10.92 43.07
CA GLU A 34 1.14 10.25 43.75
C GLU A 34 0.60 9.14 42.81
N ALA A 35 0.69 7.90 43.25
CA ALA A 35 0.15 6.76 42.54
C ALA A 35 -1.29 6.47 42.99
N VAL A 36 -2.15 6.07 42.09
CA VAL A 36 -3.56 5.73 42.35
C VAL A 36 -3.67 4.56 43.33
N LYS A 37 -2.70 3.67 43.31
CA LYS A 37 -2.57 2.53 44.24
C LYS A 37 -1.11 2.32 44.65
N THR A 38 -0.90 1.60 45.76
CA THR A 38 0.44 1.21 46.22
C THR A 38 1.05 0.22 45.23
N LEU A 39 2.20 0.58 44.68
CA LEU A 39 2.97 -0.26 43.79
C LEU A 39 4.05 -1.02 44.57
N PRO A 40 4.25 -2.33 44.34
CA PRO A 40 5.35 -3.09 44.93
C PRO A 40 6.70 -2.50 44.51
N VAL A 41 7.68 -2.56 45.42
CA VAL A 41 9.06 -2.16 45.12
C VAL A 41 9.61 -3.06 43.99
N GLY A 42 10.25 -2.43 42.97
CA GLY A 42 10.76 -3.13 41.81
C GLY A 42 9.77 -3.24 40.63
N SER A 43 8.54 -2.67 40.76
CA SER A 43 7.60 -2.59 39.65
C SER A 43 8.17 -1.82 38.48
N LYS A 44 8.00 -2.33 37.27
CA LYS A 44 8.37 -1.65 36.02
C LYS A 44 7.25 -0.68 35.61
N LEU A 45 7.61 0.55 35.29
CA LEU A 45 6.70 1.59 34.85
C LEU A 45 6.87 1.81 33.33
N TYR A 46 5.74 1.93 32.64
CA TYR A 46 5.71 2.15 31.20
C TYR A 46 4.91 3.41 30.89
N LEU A 47 5.47 4.29 30.07
CA LEU A 47 4.75 5.44 29.54
C LEU A 47 3.86 4.97 28.38
N THR A 48 2.54 4.98 28.60
CA THR A 48 1.55 4.57 27.59
C THR A 48 0.97 5.74 26.79
N ALA A 49 1.01 6.95 27.36
CA ALA A 49 0.56 8.16 26.72
C ALA A 49 1.37 9.38 27.16
N LYS A 50 1.69 10.26 26.23
CA LYS A 50 2.38 11.53 26.48
C LYS A 50 1.43 12.68 26.18
N GLN A 51 1.05 13.47 27.21
CA GLN A 51 0.06 14.54 27.10
C GLN A 51 0.42 15.57 26.02
N SER A 52 1.71 15.92 25.89
CA SER A 52 2.18 16.86 24.88
C SER A 52 2.02 16.31 23.45
N LEU A 53 2.15 14.99 23.26
CA LEU A 53 1.94 14.34 21.98
C LEU A 53 0.45 14.27 21.63
N LEU A 54 -0.39 13.93 22.62
CA LEU A 54 -1.85 13.94 22.46
C LEU A 54 -2.37 15.34 22.17
N ALA A 55 -1.83 16.38 22.83
CA ALA A 55 -2.20 17.77 22.57
C ALA A 55 -1.82 18.19 21.13
N LYS A 56 -0.63 17.84 20.65
CA LYS A 56 -0.22 18.09 19.25
C LYS A 56 -1.10 17.35 18.26
N ALA A 57 -1.41 16.07 18.52
CA ALA A 57 -2.32 15.30 17.70
C ALA A 57 -3.73 15.92 17.69
N GLN A 58 -4.24 16.38 18.86
CA GLN A 58 -5.53 17.08 18.92
C GLN A 58 -5.50 18.43 18.18
N GLU A 59 -4.39 19.14 18.21
CA GLU A 59 -4.22 20.40 17.48
C GLU A 59 -4.21 20.18 15.97
N SER A 60 -3.61 19.10 15.48
CA SER A 60 -3.55 18.78 14.06
C SER A 60 -4.93 18.56 13.45
N TYR A 61 -5.86 17.88 14.14
CA TYR A 61 -7.21 17.66 13.61
C TYR A 61 -8.24 18.73 14.05
N LYS A 62 -7.97 19.52 15.08
CA LYS A 62 -8.78 20.73 15.33
C LYS A 62 -8.70 21.75 14.21
N ASN A 63 -7.63 21.71 13.44
CA ASN A 63 -7.42 22.53 12.26
C ASN A 63 -7.70 21.78 10.95
N ALA A 64 -8.04 20.48 11.00
CA ALA A 64 -8.34 19.67 9.82
C ALA A 64 -9.61 20.09 9.06
N GLY A 65 -10.44 20.96 9.61
CA GLY A 65 -11.52 21.65 8.88
C GLY A 65 -11.14 23.06 8.42
N LYS A 66 -9.89 23.47 8.63
CA LYS A 66 -9.30 24.69 8.07
C LYS A 66 -8.29 24.22 7.04
N ASN A 67 -8.79 23.90 5.85
CA ASN A 67 -7.95 23.46 4.75
C ASN A 67 -6.76 24.40 4.60
N THR A 68 -5.57 23.85 4.42
CA THR A 68 -4.42 24.64 4.02
C THR A 68 -4.68 25.17 2.60
N ALA A 69 -4.07 26.28 2.22
CA ALA A 69 -4.30 26.88 0.91
C ALA A 69 -3.97 25.92 -0.27
N GLU A 70 -3.21 24.86 -0.02
CA GLU A 70 -2.84 23.82 -0.99
C GLU A 70 -3.93 22.74 -1.19
N GLU A 71 -4.92 22.66 -0.29
CA GLU A 71 -6.01 21.66 -0.33
C GLU A 71 -7.36 22.28 -0.76
N LEU A 72 -7.40 23.60 -1.00
CA LEU A 72 -8.64 24.27 -1.40
C LEU A 72 -8.84 24.16 -2.91
N LYS A 73 -10.04 23.73 -3.33
CA LYS A 73 -10.45 23.81 -4.74
C LYS A 73 -10.70 25.26 -5.13
N ASN A 74 -10.26 25.70 -6.30
CA ASN A 74 -10.62 27.03 -6.79
C ASN A 74 -12.08 27.08 -7.23
N VAL A 75 -12.75 28.21 -6.94
CA VAL A 75 -14.09 28.51 -7.44
C VAL A 75 -14.11 29.91 -8.04
N ASP A 76 -14.59 30.02 -9.26
CA ASP A 76 -14.77 31.30 -9.97
C ASP A 76 -16.19 31.76 -9.79
N PHE A 77 -16.37 33.08 -9.55
CA PHE A 77 -17.67 33.68 -9.35
C PHE A 77 -17.98 34.74 -10.41
N TYR A 78 -19.19 34.70 -10.93
CA TYR A 78 -19.77 35.69 -11.86
C TYR A 78 -21.04 36.25 -11.20
N PHE A 79 -20.95 37.51 -10.79
CA PHE A 79 -22.06 38.18 -10.08
C PHE A 79 -22.63 39.32 -10.94
N THR A 80 -23.97 39.34 -11.05
CA THR A 80 -24.69 40.42 -11.75
C THR A 80 -25.82 41.01 -10.92
N ALA A 81 -26.03 42.33 -10.98
CA ALA A 81 -27.17 43.00 -10.33
C ALA A 81 -27.58 44.24 -11.15
N HIS A 82 -28.85 44.27 -11.57
CA HIS A 82 -29.45 45.34 -12.31
C HIS A 82 -30.66 45.91 -11.57
N LEU A 83 -30.92 47.20 -11.72
CA LEU A 83 -32.00 47.87 -11.00
C LEU A 83 -33.37 47.19 -11.29
N GLY A 84 -34.05 46.79 -10.23
CA GLY A 84 -35.37 46.14 -10.31
C GLY A 84 -35.32 44.63 -10.67
N GLU A 85 -34.13 44.06 -10.82
CA GLU A 85 -33.93 42.64 -11.11
C GLU A 85 -33.39 41.87 -9.90
N PRO A 86 -33.56 40.50 -9.84
CA PRO A 86 -32.91 39.67 -8.86
C PRO A 86 -31.37 39.77 -8.93
N LEU A 87 -30.70 39.61 -7.81
CA LEU A 87 -29.25 39.41 -7.80
C LEU A 87 -28.96 38.00 -8.32
N LYS A 88 -28.00 37.87 -9.23
CA LYS A 88 -27.58 36.56 -9.78
C LYS A 88 -26.14 36.29 -9.42
N LEU A 89 -25.89 35.07 -8.99
CA LEU A 89 -24.54 34.54 -8.75
C LEU A 89 -24.39 33.19 -9.42
N MET A 90 -23.43 33.10 -10.33
CA MET A 90 -22.95 31.83 -10.88
C MET A 90 -21.59 31.52 -10.27
N ALA A 91 -21.37 30.25 -9.94
CA ALA A 91 -20.12 29.73 -9.44
C ALA A 91 -19.67 28.54 -10.30
N ILE A 92 -18.38 28.47 -10.62
CA ILE A 92 -17.77 27.37 -11.38
C ILE A 92 -16.58 26.85 -10.55
N ALA A 93 -16.62 25.58 -10.14
CA ALA A 93 -15.54 24.96 -9.40
C ALA A 93 -14.46 24.40 -10.36
N GLN A 94 -13.26 24.20 -9.84
CA GLN A 94 -12.10 23.69 -10.59
C GLN A 94 -12.35 22.32 -11.25
N ASP A 95 -13.24 21.50 -10.68
CA ASP A 95 -13.65 20.19 -11.21
C ASP A 95 -14.72 20.28 -12.31
N GLY A 96 -15.15 21.50 -12.69
CA GLY A 96 -16.14 21.74 -13.73
C GLY A 96 -17.59 21.75 -13.23
N ASN A 97 -17.86 21.44 -11.98
CA ASN A 97 -19.19 21.59 -11.39
C ASN A 97 -19.56 23.07 -11.35
N TYR A 98 -20.81 23.40 -11.65
CA TYR A 98 -21.28 24.77 -11.62
C TYR A 98 -22.68 24.91 -11.04
N ALA A 99 -22.96 26.05 -10.45
CA ALA A 99 -24.30 26.38 -9.95
C ALA A 99 -24.60 27.86 -10.20
N GLU A 100 -25.88 28.17 -10.47
CA GLU A 100 -26.39 29.53 -10.60
C GLU A 100 -27.60 29.69 -9.69
N ARG A 101 -27.65 30.81 -8.96
CA ARG A 101 -28.76 31.18 -8.10
C ARG A 101 -29.17 32.63 -8.26
N GLU A 102 -30.46 32.87 -8.16
CA GLU A 102 -31.07 34.19 -8.14
C GLU A 102 -31.66 34.48 -6.75
N SER A 103 -31.51 35.70 -6.28
CA SER A 103 -32.12 36.13 -5.02
C SER A 103 -33.62 36.40 -5.17
N GLU A 104 -34.37 36.22 -4.09
CA GLU A 104 -35.76 36.74 -4.00
C GLU A 104 -35.78 38.27 -3.88
N PHE A 105 -34.67 38.84 -3.46
CA PHE A 105 -34.49 40.30 -3.34
C PHE A 105 -34.26 40.93 -4.70
N LEU A 106 -35.04 41.95 -5.03
CA LEU A 106 -34.81 42.78 -6.24
C LEU A 106 -33.89 43.96 -5.90
N ALA A 107 -32.90 44.21 -6.73
CA ALA A 107 -31.96 45.28 -6.52
C ALA A 107 -32.69 46.65 -6.59
N VAL A 108 -32.49 47.48 -5.58
CA VAL A 108 -33.14 48.81 -5.44
C VAL A 108 -32.10 49.92 -5.43
N ALA A 109 -32.55 51.15 -5.80
CA ALA A 109 -31.67 52.29 -5.71
C ALA A 109 -31.30 52.63 -4.25
N ALA A 110 -30.06 52.93 -3.99
CA ALA A 110 -29.57 53.32 -2.68
C ALA A 110 -30.06 54.72 -2.28
N GLN A 111 -30.56 54.87 -1.06
CA GLN A 111 -31.00 56.16 -0.54
C GLN A 111 -29.85 57.01 0.03
N LYS A 112 -28.78 56.41 0.53
CA LYS A 112 -27.64 57.11 1.15
C LYS A 112 -26.28 56.58 0.76
N HIS A 113 -26.09 55.27 0.79
CA HIS A 113 -24.78 54.62 0.54
C HIS A 113 -24.95 53.50 -0.49
N PRO A 114 -24.60 53.73 -1.76
CA PRO A 114 -24.61 52.71 -2.78
C PRO A 114 -23.56 51.62 -2.50
N SER A 115 -23.85 50.40 -2.88
CA SER A 115 -22.90 49.29 -2.87
C SER A 115 -21.95 49.45 -4.05
N ASP A 116 -20.67 49.34 -3.83
CA ASP A 116 -19.64 49.31 -4.85
C ASP A 116 -19.09 47.89 -5.09
N LYS A 117 -18.35 47.69 -6.16
CA LYS A 117 -17.75 46.40 -6.52
C LYS A 117 -16.86 45.87 -5.42
N GLU A 118 -16.15 46.72 -4.68
CA GLU A 118 -15.27 46.29 -3.58
C GLU A 118 -16.06 45.73 -2.38
N SER A 119 -17.20 46.32 -2.06
CA SER A 119 -18.09 45.83 -1.00
C SER A 119 -18.70 44.46 -1.34
N VAL A 120 -19.10 44.25 -2.59
CA VAL A 120 -19.57 42.96 -3.11
C VAL A 120 -18.46 41.90 -3.06
N LYS A 121 -17.29 42.25 -3.61
CA LYS A 121 -16.09 41.41 -3.58
C LYS A 121 -15.75 40.92 -2.16
N LYS A 122 -15.78 41.85 -1.18
CA LYS A 122 -15.50 41.55 0.21
C LYS A 122 -16.48 40.53 0.82
N GLN A 123 -17.75 40.48 0.38
CA GLN A 123 -18.73 39.55 0.85
C GLN A 123 -18.59 38.17 0.15
N LEU A 124 -18.41 38.18 -1.17
CA LEU A 124 -18.29 36.94 -1.95
C LEU A 124 -16.96 36.20 -1.66
N ALA A 125 -15.87 36.94 -1.40
CA ALA A 125 -14.57 36.35 -1.05
C ALA A 125 -14.51 35.69 0.33
N ARG A 126 -15.56 35.72 1.15
CA ARG A 126 -15.59 35.07 2.47
C ARG A 126 -15.86 33.58 2.38
N LEU A 127 -14.87 32.83 1.89
CA LEU A 127 -14.98 31.39 1.66
C LEU A 127 -14.47 30.52 2.84
N GLY A 128 -14.10 31.13 3.96
CA GLY A 128 -13.55 30.41 5.10
C GLY A 128 -14.48 29.27 5.59
N GLY A 129 -13.95 28.06 5.62
CA GLY A 129 -14.68 26.85 6.03
C GLY A 129 -15.52 26.17 4.94
N SER A 130 -15.46 26.65 3.68
CA SER A 130 -16.23 26.05 2.57
C SER A 130 -15.44 25.01 1.75
N GLY A 131 -14.16 24.81 2.02
CA GLY A 131 -13.34 23.93 1.16
C GLY A 131 -12.88 24.56 -0.16
N TYR A 132 -13.24 25.84 -0.41
CA TYR A 132 -12.91 26.57 -1.65
C TYR A 132 -12.01 27.78 -1.40
N ALA A 133 -11.17 28.07 -2.39
CA ALA A 133 -10.45 29.33 -2.54
C ALA A 133 -11.06 30.13 -3.70
N LEU A 134 -11.11 31.46 -3.56
CA LEU A 134 -11.58 32.30 -4.63
C LEU A 134 -10.58 32.31 -5.78
N GLY A 135 -11.00 31.89 -6.96
CA GLY A 135 -10.32 32.03 -8.22
C GLY A 135 -10.61 33.39 -8.87
N GLU A 136 -11.21 33.40 -10.05
CA GLU A 136 -11.64 34.60 -10.72
C GLU A 136 -12.95 35.13 -10.10
N LEU A 137 -13.11 36.46 -10.10
CA LEU A 137 -14.35 37.09 -9.65
C LEU A 137 -14.69 38.24 -10.62
N GLU A 138 -15.75 38.03 -11.38
CA GLU A 138 -16.31 39.05 -12.25
C GLU A 138 -17.58 39.66 -11.64
N ILE A 139 -17.65 40.99 -11.59
CA ILE A 139 -18.77 41.72 -10.97
C ILE A 139 -19.31 42.76 -11.96
N THR A 140 -20.56 42.56 -12.35
CA THR A 140 -21.34 43.50 -13.18
C THR A 140 -22.51 44.03 -12.37
N ILE A 141 -22.46 45.32 -11.99
CA ILE A 141 -23.50 46.00 -11.21
C ILE A 141 -23.80 47.39 -11.78
N ASP A 142 -25.06 47.77 -11.74
CA ASP A 142 -25.45 49.17 -12.07
C ASP A 142 -25.00 50.11 -10.96
N GLU A 143 -24.73 51.35 -11.33
CA GLU A 143 -24.37 52.39 -10.36
C GLU A 143 -25.56 52.77 -9.45
N GLY A 144 -25.26 53.06 -8.20
CA GLY A 144 -26.25 53.55 -7.25
C GLY A 144 -27.15 52.51 -6.64
N LEU A 145 -26.86 51.21 -6.75
CA LEU A 145 -27.66 50.15 -6.15
C LEU A 145 -27.37 49.96 -4.65
N MET A 146 -28.38 49.51 -3.92
CA MET A 146 -28.24 48.98 -2.56
C MET A 146 -28.34 47.45 -2.61
N LEU A 147 -27.26 46.75 -2.25
CA LEU A 147 -27.14 45.30 -2.27
C LEU A 147 -26.89 44.82 -0.83
N PRO A 148 -27.89 44.16 -0.17
CA PRO A 148 -27.74 43.71 1.22
C PRO A 148 -26.66 42.65 1.33
N ALA A 149 -25.76 42.76 2.31
CA ALA A 149 -24.71 41.77 2.57
C ALA A 149 -25.32 40.37 2.95
N SER A 150 -26.51 40.35 3.52
CA SER A 150 -27.25 39.11 3.81
C SER A 150 -27.57 38.32 2.55
N GLU A 151 -28.06 39.03 1.51
CA GLU A 151 -28.41 38.37 0.23
C GLU A 151 -27.17 37.85 -0.50
N LEU A 152 -26.09 38.65 -0.55
CA LEU A 152 -24.81 38.20 -1.12
C LEU A 152 -24.26 36.94 -0.41
N ASN A 153 -24.35 36.94 0.91
CA ASN A 153 -23.90 35.80 1.69
C ASN A 153 -24.83 34.55 1.57
N LYS A 154 -26.13 34.77 1.34
CA LYS A 154 -27.12 33.73 1.07
C LYS A 154 -26.80 33.09 -0.28
N LEU A 155 -26.74 33.85 -1.34
CA LEU A 155 -26.41 33.38 -2.70
C LEU A 155 -25.09 32.60 -2.72
N ARG A 156 -24.04 33.15 -2.11
CA ARG A 156 -22.76 32.48 -2.03
C ARG A 156 -22.86 31.10 -1.40
N ARG A 157 -23.60 30.96 -0.29
CA ARG A 157 -23.79 29.64 0.37
C ARG A 157 -24.58 28.68 -0.51
N GLU A 158 -25.66 29.14 -1.10
CA GLU A 158 -26.52 28.31 -1.92
C GLU A 158 -25.84 27.75 -3.16
N VAL A 159 -25.01 28.55 -3.86
CA VAL A 159 -24.25 28.06 -5.02
C VAL A 159 -23.17 27.05 -4.60
N LEU A 160 -22.50 27.26 -3.46
CA LEU A 160 -21.50 26.32 -2.98
C LEU A 160 -22.12 25.01 -2.47
N GLU A 161 -23.24 25.07 -1.77
CA GLU A 161 -24.00 23.90 -1.32
C GLU A 161 -24.47 23.05 -2.52
N GLU A 162 -24.86 23.69 -3.63
CA GLU A 162 -25.25 22.97 -4.83
C GLU A 162 -24.06 22.33 -5.55
N ILE A 163 -22.92 23.02 -5.65
CA ILE A 163 -21.69 22.45 -6.20
C ILE A 163 -21.25 21.22 -5.36
N ASP A 164 -21.31 21.32 -4.03
CA ASP A 164 -21.01 20.21 -3.14
C ASP A 164 -21.99 19.05 -3.34
N ALA A 165 -23.28 19.34 -3.50
CA ALA A 165 -24.30 18.34 -3.78
C ALA A 165 -24.07 17.61 -5.12
N GLN A 166 -23.65 18.33 -6.16
CA GLN A 166 -23.29 17.75 -7.45
C GLN A 166 -22.07 16.82 -7.33
N SER A 167 -21.03 17.23 -6.59
CA SER A 167 -19.86 16.39 -6.32
C SER A 167 -20.24 15.10 -5.60
N ILE A 168 -21.12 15.19 -4.57
CA ILE A 168 -21.61 14.02 -3.84
C ILE A 168 -22.50 13.14 -4.71
N ALA A 169 -23.31 13.72 -5.58
CA ALA A 169 -24.16 12.96 -6.51
C ALA A 169 -23.33 12.14 -7.50
N LEU A 170 -22.24 12.72 -8.05
CA LEU A 170 -21.30 12.01 -8.90
C LEU A 170 -20.61 10.86 -8.18
N GLU A 171 -20.20 11.06 -6.91
CA GLU A 171 -19.64 9.96 -6.10
C GLU A 171 -20.68 8.86 -5.83
N LYS A 172 -21.94 9.22 -5.57
CA LYS A 172 -23.04 8.25 -5.36
C LYS A 172 -23.39 7.49 -6.62
N GLU A 173 -23.34 8.13 -7.79
CA GLU A 173 -23.57 7.47 -9.08
C GLU A 173 -22.46 6.48 -9.40
N PHE A 174 -21.24 6.78 -8.98
CA PHE A 174 -20.10 5.87 -9.11
C PHE A 174 -20.20 4.66 -8.14
N PHE A 175 -20.75 4.85 -6.94
CA PHE A 175 -21.08 3.80 -5.97
C PHE A 175 -22.59 3.58 -5.96
N ALA A 176 -23.13 2.97 -7.02
CA ALA A 176 -24.58 2.79 -7.18
C ALA A 176 -25.28 2.29 -5.89
N GLU A 177 -26.10 3.14 -5.27
CA GLU A 177 -26.87 2.80 -4.06
C GLU A 177 -27.91 1.68 -4.30
N ASP A 178 -28.18 1.35 -5.55
CA ASP A 178 -29.21 0.37 -5.96
C ASP A 178 -28.65 -1.01 -6.33
N TYR A 179 -27.34 -1.24 -6.13
CA TYR A 179 -26.73 -2.56 -6.39
C TYR A 179 -27.08 -3.53 -5.28
N THR A 180 -28.06 -4.38 -5.54
CA THR A 180 -28.58 -5.31 -4.54
C THR A 180 -27.75 -6.59 -4.46
N LYS A 181 -27.97 -7.39 -3.42
CA LYS A 181 -27.37 -8.73 -3.33
C LYS A 181 -27.83 -9.63 -4.48
N GLU A 182 -29.06 -9.44 -4.95
CA GLU A 182 -29.64 -10.15 -6.08
C GLU A 182 -28.91 -9.80 -7.38
N ASP A 183 -28.57 -8.52 -7.59
CA ASP A 183 -27.79 -8.09 -8.77
C ASP A 183 -26.39 -8.69 -8.74
N TYR A 184 -25.73 -8.67 -7.57
CA TYR A 184 -24.44 -9.30 -7.37
C TYR A 184 -24.46 -10.82 -7.68
N LEU A 185 -25.51 -11.52 -7.22
CA LEU A 185 -25.64 -12.95 -7.46
C LEU A 185 -25.93 -13.26 -8.94
N ALA A 186 -26.76 -12.44 -9.61
CA ALA A 186 -27.03 -12.57 -11.04
C ALA A 186 -25.75 -12.32 -11.87
N GLU A 187 -25.00 -11.28 -11.57
CA GLU A 187 -23.72 -11.03 -12.25
C GLU A 187 -22.68 -12.13 -11.96
N ALA A 188 -22.66 -12.68 -10.76
CA ALA A 188 -21.79 -13.79 -10.42
C ALA A 188 -22.19 -15.08 -11.19
N GLU A 189 -23.49 -15.36 -11.34
CA GLU A 189 -23.97 -16.49 -12.15
C GLU A 189 -23.66 -16.30 -13.64
N ASP A 190 -23.89 -15.11 -14.19
CA ASP A 190 -23.55 -14.78 -15.57
C ASP A 190 -22.03 -14.87 -15.77
N PHE A 191 -21.22 -14.40 -14.82
CA PHE A 191 -19.78 -14.53 -14.84
C PHE A 191 -19.34 -16.01 -14.85
N LEU A 192 -19.88 -16.84 -13.94
CA LEU A 192 -19.56 -18.27 -13.88
C LEU A 192 -19.93 -18.99 -15.17
N ALA A 193 -21.03 -18.58 -15.84
CA ALA A 193 -21.42 -19.12 -17.12
C ALA A 193 -20.44 -18.78 -18.27
N THR A 194 -19.63 -17.73 -18.12
CA THR A 194 -18.60 -17.34 -19.12
C THR A 194 -17.26 -18.06 -18.92
N ILE A 195 -17.08 -18.79 -17.82
CA ILE A 195 -15.85 -19.56 -17.57
C ILE A 195 -15.81 -20.71 -18.56
N PRO A 196 -14.80 -20.79 -19.44
CA PRO A 196 -14.68 -21.91 -20.37
C PRO A 196 -14.50 -23.22 -19.60
N PRO A 197 -15.09 -24.34 -20.10
CA PRO A 197 -14.87 -25.63 -19.47
C PRO A 197 -13.37 -25.96 -19.42
N GLN A 198 -12.93 -26.53 -18.31
CA GLN A 198 -11.55 -26.90 -18.08
C GLN A 198 -11.02 -27.74 -19.26
N VAL A 199 -9.97 -27.26 -19.89
CA VAL A 199 -9.14 -28.09 -20.78
C VAL A 199 -8.06 -28.72 -19.91
N LEU A 200 -8.28 -29.97 -19.50
CA LEU A 200 -7.28 -30.79 -18.84
C LEU A 200 -6.10 -31.01 -19.80
N GLY A 201 -5.11 -30.16 -19.71
CA GLY A 201 -3.83 -30.32 -20.37
C GLY A 201 -2.75 -30.38 -19.29
N TYR A 202 -2.04 -31.47 -19.22
CA TYR A 202 -0.88 -31.62 -18.33
C TYR A 202 0.19 -30.60 -18.75
N THR A 203 0.15 -29.41 -18.21
CA THR A 203 1.26 -28.47 -18.34
C THR A 203 2.22 -28.71 -17.22
N THR A 204 3.48 -28.95 -17.56
CA THR A 204 4.54 -29.06 -16.55
C THR A 204 4.72 -27.70 -15.88
N SER A 205 4.51 -27.65 -14.58
CA SER A 205 4.75 -26.45 -13.77
C SER A 205 6.18 -25.97 -13.94
N LYS A 206 6.37 -24.67 -14.10
CA LYS A 206 7.70 -24.02 -14.14
C LYS A 206 8.11 -23.55 -12.76
N ILE A 207 9.40 -23.70 -12.43
CA ILE A 207 9.96 -23.14 -11.20
C ILE A 207 10.42 -21.72 -11.47
N SER A 208 9.81 -20.74 -10.82
CA SER A 208 10.25 -19.34 -10.75
C SER A 208 11.02 -19.10 -9.45
N VAL A 209 12.12 -18.33 -9.51
CA VAL A 209 12.96 -18.05 -8.35
C VAL A 209 13.18 -16.56 -8.21
N GLU A 210 12.70 -15.97 -7.13
CA GLU A 210 12.96 -14.58 -6.78
C GLU A 210 14.25 -14.46 -5.97
N VAL A 211 15.12 -13.58 -6.40
CA VAL A 211 16.44 -13.35 -5.80
C VAL A 211 16.76 -11.86 -5.71
N SER A 212 17.62 -11.48 -4.77
CA SER A 212 17.93 -10.09 -4.45
C SER A 212 19.26 -9.58 -5.02
N ASP A 213 20.09 -10.43 -5.63
CA ASP A 213 21.38 -10.04 -6.23
C ASP A 213 21.79 -10.92 -7.41
N LEU A 214 22.80 -10.46 -8.16
CA LEU A 214 23.28 -11.12 -9.37
C LEU A 214 23.90 -12.51 -9.11
N ALA A 215 24.59 -12.71 -7.99
CA ALA A 215 25.21 -13.99 -7.67
C ALA A 215 24.13 -15.05 -7.38
N ALA A 216 23.09 -14.68 -6.61
CA ALA A 216 21.91 -15.49 -6.35
C ALA A 216 21.16 -15.83 -7.65
N LEU A 217 21.03 -14.87 -8.58
CA LEU A 217 20.39 -15.08 -9.87
C LEU A 217 21.13 -16.15 -10.70
N LYS A 218 22.45 -16.06 -10.76
CA LYS A 218 23.27 -17.05 -11.46
C LYS A 218 23.13 -18.44 -10.82
N ALA A 219 23.18 -18.52 -9.50
CA ALA A 219 23.00 -19.79 -8.78
C ALA A 219 21.63 -20.42 -9.07
N ALA A 220 20.55 -19.63 -9.12
CA ALA A 220 19.22 -20.11 -9.47
C ALA A 220 19.14 -20.62 -10.92
N ALA A 221 19.76 -19.89 -11.86
CA ALA A 221 19.82 -20.30 -13.26
C ALA A 221 20.57 -21.61 -13.44
N ASP A 222 21.75 -21.74 -12.81
CA ASP A 222 22.61 -22.93 -12.88
C ASP A 222 21.93 -24.14 -12.22
N ALA A 223 21.15 -23.93 -11.17
CA ALA A 223 20.34 -24.97 -10.51
C ALA A 223 19.12 -25.41 -11.32
N GLY A 224 18.83 -24.78 -12.46
CA GLY A 224 17.78 -25.20 -13.38
C GLY A 224 16.43 -24.51 -13.19
N ALA A 225 16.37 -23.36 -12.53
CA ALA A 225 15.17 -22.51 -12.52
C ALA A 225 14.71 -22.22 -13.95
N ASP A 226 13.40 -22.17 -14.18
CA ASP A 226 12.84 -21.91 -15.51
C ASP A 226 12.68 -20.40 -15.73
N VAL A 227 12.33 -19.67 -14.66
CA VAL A 227 12.15 -18.21 -14.65
C VAL A 227 12.93 -17.62 -13.49
N LEU A 228 13.68 -16.59 -13.77
CA LEU A 228 14.44 -15.82 -12.78
C LEU A 228 13.71 -14.51 -12.50
N ILE A 229 13.50 -14.18 -11.23
CA ILE A 229 12.87 -12.92 -10.82
C ILE A 229 13.92 -12.10 -10.08
N ALA A 230 14.47 -11.08 -10.77
CA ALA A 230 15.43 -10.16 -10.18
C ALA A 230 14.68 -9.09 -9.37
N LYS A 231 14.73 -9.20 -8.04
CA LYS A 231 14.08 -8.25 -7.14
C LYS A 231 14.94 -7.01 -6.94
N TRP A 232 14.65 -5.97 -7.68
CA TRP A 232 15.34 -4.69 -7.56
C TRP A 232 14.70 -3.83 -6.45
N HIS A 233 14.77 -4.37 -5.25
CA HIS A 233 14.33 -3.73 -4.00
C HIS A 233 15.47 -3.81 -2.99
N ASN A 234 16.10 -2.67 -2.71
CA ASN A 234 17.32 -2.64 -1.93
C ASN A 234 17.01 -2.52 -0.43
N PHE A 235 17.72 -3.31 0.36
CA PHE A 235 17.66 -3.31 1.81
C PHE A 235 18.97 -2.83 2.41
N ARG A 236 18.89 -2.05 3.47
CA ARG A 236 20.06 -1.48 4.15
C ARG A 236 20.96 -2.58 4.74
N GLY A 237 22.23 -2.53 4.42
CA GLY A 237 23.21 -3.53 4.86
C GLY A 237 23.13 -4.87 4.13
N LYS A 238 22.37 -4.95 3.04
CA LYS A 238 22.31 -6.10 2.15
C LYS A 238 22.86 -5.73 0.77
N ILE A 239 23.40 -6.72 0.06
CA ILE A 239 23.74 -6.59 -1.36
C ILE A 239 22.41 -6.59 -2.12
N GLY A 240 22.29 -5.74 -3.13
CA GLY A 240 21.13 -5.66 -4.01
C GLY A 240 21.58 -5.46 -5.45
N PHE A 241 20.61 -5.40 -6.35
CA PHE A 241 20.87 -5.12 -7.76
C PHE A 241 21.20 -3.64 -7.99
N THR A 242 22.20 -3.40 -8.85
CA THR A 242 22.45 -2.11 -9.52
C THR A 242 21.86 -2.15 -10.94
N ALA A 243 21.88 -1.02 -11.66
CA ALA A 243 21.46 -0.99 -13.06
C ALA A 243 22.34 -1.87 -13.96
N GLU A 244 23.64 -1.88 -13.69
CA GLU A 244 24.63 -2.71 -14.40
C GLU A 244 24.39 -4.20 -14.12
N ASP A 245 24.04 -4.55 -12.88
CA ASP A 245 23.70 -5.93 -12.51
C ASP A 245 22.46 -6.42 -13.23
N ILE A 246 21.45 -5.56 -13.45
CA ILE A 246 20.24 -5.91 -14.21
C ILE A 246 20.61 -6.25 -15.67
N GLN A 247 21.46 -5.45 -16.32
CA GLN A 247 21.91 -5.75 -17.68
C GLN A 247 22.68 -7.08 -17.74
N ALA A 248 23.56 -7.31 -16.76
CA ALA A 248 24.30 -8.56 -16.66
C ALA A 248 23.39 -9.76 -16.36
N ALA A 249 22.34 -9.58 -15.54
CA ALA A 249 21.36 -10.61 -15.23
C ALA A 249 20.56 -11.03 -16.47
N VAL A 250 20.10 -10.06 -17.28
CA VAL A 250 19.37 -10.31 -18.52
C VAL A 250 20.26 -11.06 -19.51
N ALA A 251 21.48 -10.57 -19.75
CA ALA A 251 22.43 -11.23 -20.64
C ALA A 251 22.70 -12.68 -20.21
N TYR A 252 22.99 -12.90 -18.92
CA TYR A 252 23.26 -14.23 -18.38
C TYR A 252 22.07 -15.18 -18.51
N ALA A 253 20.86 -14.70 -18.18
CA ALA A 253 19.66 -15.50 -18.29
C ALA A 253 19.38 -15.94 -19.73
N HIS A 254 19.47 -15.01 -20.70
CA HIS A 254 19.22 -15.29 -22.11
C HIS A 254 20.29 -16.22 -22.72
N GLU A 255 21.57 -16.07 -22.36
CA GLU A 255 22.64 -17.00 -22.76
C GLU A 255 22.33 -18.44 -22.29
N ASN A 256 21.69 -18.58 -21.11
CA ASN A 256 21.28 -19.85 -20.55
C ASN A 256 19.86 -20.27 -20.93
N LYS A 257 19.22 -19.59 -21.89
CA LYS A 257 17.85 -19.84 -22.37
C LYS A 257 16.80 -19.81 -21.27
N LYS A 258 16.97 -18.88 -20.30
CA LYS A 258 16.06 -18.62 -19.19
C LYS A 258 15.35 -17.28 -19.39
N GLN A 259 14.14 -17.18 -18.88
CA GLN A 259 13.45 -15.90 -18.76
C GLN A 259 13.93 -15.14 -17.52
N VAL A 260 14.01 -13.82 -17.63
CA VAL A 260 14.26 -12.95 -16.49
C VAL A 260 13.17 -11.87 -16.40
N TRP A 261 12.51 -11.84 -15.26
CA TRP A 261 11.50 -10.85 -14.91
C TRP A 261 12.07 -9.97 -13.79
N LEU A 262 11.61 -8.73 -13.70
CA LEU A 262 11.98 -7.86 -12.60
C LEU A 262 10.81 -7.64 -11.64
N SER A 263 11.09 -7.70 -10.35
CA SER A 263 10.20 -7.21 -9.31
C SER A 263 10.83 -6.01 -8.58
N PHE A 264 10.01 -5.20 -7.92
CA PHE A 264 10.43 -3.95 -7.29
C PHE A 264 9.99 -3.89 -5.83
N ALA A 265 10.06 -2.73 -5.21
CA ALA A 265 9.55 -2.54 -3.85
C ALA A 265 8.04 -2.82 -3.76
N ASN A 266 7.62 -3.32 -2.60
CA ASN A 266 6.25 -3.77 -2.38
C ASN A 266 5.22 -2.64 -2.36
N LEU A 267 5.65 -1.40 -2.18
CA LEU A 267 4.79 -0.22 -2.14
C LEU A 267 5.60 1.01 -2.57
N HIS A 268 4.97 1.89 -3.34
CA HIS A 268 5.57 3.13 -3.82
C HIS A 268 4.75 4.33 -3.34
N GLN A 269 5.40 5.34 -2.78
CA GLN A 269 4.75 6.53 -2.26
C GLN A 269 5.41 7.81 -2.82
N GLY A 270 4.61 8.73 -3.32
CA GLY A 270 5.08 10.04 -3.76
C GLY A 270 6.29 9.99 -4.71
N ALA A 271 7.41 10.56 -4.31
CA ALA A 271 8.62 10.64 -5.13
C ALA A 271 9.26 9.27 -5.48
N GLU A 272 8.88 8.19 -4.81
CA GLU A 272 9.37 6.84 -5.12
C GLU A 272 8.85 6.33 -6.47
N SER A 273 7.71 6.83 -6.92
CA SER A 273 7.15 6.50 -8.24
C SER A 273 8.10 6.88 -9.37
N GLU A 274 8.85 7.99 -9.24
CA GLU A 274 9.85 8.38 -10.22
C GLU A 274 11.06 7.43 -10.24
N VAL A 275 11.43 6.88 -9.08
CA VAL A 275 12.48 5.88 -8.99
C VAL A 275 12.01 4.56 -9.62
N LEU A 276 10.79 4.15 -9.33
CA LEU A 276 10.17 2.97 -9.95
C LEU A 276 10.12 3.11 -11.47
N LYS A 277 9.62 4.25 -11.97
CA LYS A 277 9.55 4.55 -13.41
C LYS A 277 10.92 4.38 -14.09
N LYS A 278 11.97 4.94 -13.49
CA LYS A 278 13.36 4.80 -14.00
C LYS A 278 13.82 3.35 -14.01
N ARG A 279 13.57 2.59 -12.94
CA ARG A 279 13.92 1.17 -12.86
C ARG A 279 13.19 0.33 -13.91
N MET A 280 11.91 0.61 -14.15
CA MET A 280 11.12 -0.06 -15.18
C MET A 280 11.61 0.26 -16.60
N ILE A 281 12.02 1.51 -16.86
CA ILE A 281 12.64 1.89 -18.14
C ILE A 281 13.94 1.11 -18.36
N ILE A 282 14.81 1.02 -17.35
CA ILE A 282 16.05 0.26 -17.43
C ILE A 282 15.75 -1.23 -17.65
N ALA A 283 14.74 -1.81 -16.98
CA ALA A 283 14.31 -3.18 -17.21
C ALA A 283 13.94 -3.42 -18.67
N LYS A 284 13.10 -2.54 -19.24
CA LYS A 284 12.71 -2.58 -20.66
C LYS A 284 13.91 -2.46 -21.60
N GLU A 285 14.76 -1.46 -21.39
CA GLU A 285 15.94 -1.21 -22.22
C GLU A 285 16.97 -2.34 -22.14
N SER A 286 17.05 -3.02 -21.00
CA SER A 286 17.92 -4.18 -20.83
C SER A 286 17.38 -5.45 -21.51
N GLY A 287 16.14 -5.43 -22.00
CA GLY A 287 15.50 -6.58 -22.65
C GLY A 287 14.99 -7.62 -21.66
N ALA A 288 14.60 -7.22 -20.45
CA ALA A 288 13.91 -8.12 -19.53
C ALA A 288 12.61 -8.66 -20.13
N ASP A 289 12.29 -9.93 -19.84
CA ASP A 289 11.11 -10.60 -20.41
C ASP A 289 9.78 -10.09 -19.85
N GLY A 290 9.81 -9.41 -18.71
CA GLY A 290 8.63 -8.78 -18.11
C GLY A 290 8.91 -8.17 -16.75
N VAL A 291 7.87 -7.61 -16.14
CA VAL A 291 7.94 -7.04 -14.77
C VAL A 291 6.80 -7.53 -13.91
N TYR A 292 7.04 -7.60 -12.60
CA TYR A 292 6.02 -7.78 -11.58
C TYR A 292 5.60 -6.41 -11.03
N ALA A 293 4.33 -6.07 -11.16
CA ALA A 293 3.73 -4.96 -10.45
C ALA A 293 3.33 -5.42 -9.04
N ALA A 294 3.61 -4.62 -8.02
CA ALA A 294 3.27 -4.91 -6.63
C ALA A 294 2.05 -4.12 -6.13
N ASP A 295 1.68 -3.06 -6.84
CA ASP A 295 0.53 -2.21 -6.56
C ASP A 295 -0.07 -1.64 -7.85
N LEU A 296 -1.28 -1.03 -7.77
CA LEU A 296 -1.96 -0.45 -8.93
C LEU A 296 -1.16 0.68 -9.59
N GLY A 297 -0.41 1.46 -8.81
CA GLY A 297 0.47 2.50 -9.34
C GLY A 297 1.59 1.92 -10.19
N GLY A 298 2.20 0.81 -9.75
CA GLY A 298 3.19 0.06 -10.50
C GLY A 298 2.63 -0.54 -11.79
N LEU A 299 1.41 -1.10 -11.73
CA LEU A 299 0.72 -1.62 -12.92
C LEU A 299 0.45 -0.51 -13.94
N TYR A 300 -0.06 0.64 -13.49
CA TYR A 300 -0.30 1.80 -14.35
C TYR A 300 1.00 2.29 -15.01
N LEU A 301 2.09 2.44 -14.23
CA LEU A 301 3.38 2.89 -14.75
C LEU A 301 3.97 1.90 -15.77
N ALA A 302 3.86 0.60 -15.54
CA ALA A 302 4.33 -0.42 -16.48
C ALA A 302 3.61 -0.29 -17.84
N LYS A 303 2.29 -0.10 -17.82
CA LYS A 303 1.49 0.16 -19.02
C LYS A 303 1.86 1.48 -19.69
N GLU A 304 2.02 2.57 -18.95
CA GLU A 304 2.41 3.90 -19.48
C GLU A 304 3.76 3.83 -20.20
N ILE A 305 4.73 3.10 -19.64
CA ILE A 305 6.07 2.89 -20.23
C ILE A 305 5.98 1.95 -21.46
N GLY A 306 4.92 1.20 -21.61
CA GLY A 306 4.73 0.21 -22.67
C GLY A 306 5.59 -1.04 -22.43
N ILE A 307 5.59 -1.55 -21.20
CA ILE A 307 6.11 -2.88 -20.87
C ILE A 307 5.14 -3.89 -21.52
N GLU A 308 5.66 -4.85 -22.27
CA GLU A 308 4.84 -5.81 -23.01
C GLU A 308 4.28 -6.91 -22.11
N ASN A 309 5.09 -7.46 -21.21
CA ASN A 309 4.66 -8.54 -20.32
C ASN A 309 4.63 -8.06 -18.88
N ILE A 310 3.48 -8.11 -18.25
CA ILE A 310 3.25 -7.65 -16.88
C ILE A 310 2.66 -8.78 -16.06
N ALA A 311 3.25 -9.04 -14.91
CA ALA A 311 2.69 -9.91 -13.88
C ALA A 311 2.19 -9.06 -12.70
N VAL A 312 1.11 -9.47 -12.05
CA VAL A 312 0.73 -8.94 -10.74
C VAL A 312 1.24 -9.84 -9.63
N ASP A 313 1.87 -9.21 -8.62
CA ASP A 313 2.51 -9.93 -7.52
C ASP A 313 1.49 -10.31 -6.43
N TYR A 314 1.86 -11.20 -5.52
CA TYR A 314 1.03 -11.70 -4.41
C TYR A 314 0.44 -10.59 -3.52
N LEU A 315 1.01 -9.39 -3.52
CA LEU A 315 0.53 -8.24 -2.78
C LEU A 315 -0.80 -7.66 -3.29
N PHE A 316 -1.21 -8.01 -4.49
CA PHE A 316 -2.55 -7.70 -4.98
C PHE A 316 -3.65 -8.54 -4.30
N ASN A 317 -3.26 -9.51 -3.48
CA ASN A 317 -4.20 -10.36 -2.74
C ASN A 317 -5.29 -10.97 -3.62
N VAL A 318 -4.88 -11.60 -4.72
CA VAL A 318 -5.82 -12.27 -5.63
C VAL A 318 -6.29 -13.58 -5.00
N TYR A 319 -7.58 -13.65 -4.67
CA TYR A 319 -8.20 -14.75 -3.96
C TYR A 319 -9.29 -15.48 -4.75
N ASN A 320 -9.75 -14.92 -5.87
CA ASN A 320 -10.93 -15.41 -6.57
C ASN A 320 -10.89 -15.13 -8.07
N ASP A 321 -11.74 -15.82 -8.79
CA ASP A 321 -11.85 -15.70 -10.23
C ASP A 321 -12.22 -14.30 -10.74
N PRO A 322 -13.12 -13.54 -10.11
CA PRO A 322 -13.39 -12.16 -10.51
C PRO A 322 -12.15 -11.27 -10.49
N ALA A 323 -11.28 -11.43 -9.48
CA ALA A 323 -10.04 -10.67 -9.41
C ALA A 323 -9.06 -11.08 -10.53
N VAL A 324 -8.94 -12.36 -10.84
CA VAL A 324 -8.13 -12.83 -11.98
C VAL A 324 -8.67 -12.27 -13.29
N LYS A 325 -10.00 -12.34 -13.50
CA LYS A 325 -10.64 -11.78 -14.70
C LYS A 325 -10.34 -10.29 -14.86
N PHE A 326 -10.45 -9.51 -13.77
CA PHE A 326 -10.11 -8.09 -13.80
C PHE A 326 -8.70 -7.86 -14.34
N PHE A 327 -7.70 -8.59 -13.83
CA PHE A 327 -6.33 -8.43 -14.31
C PHE A 327 -6.12 -8.93 -15.74
N MET A 328 -6.87 -9.96 -16.20
CA MET A 328 -6.87 -10.37 -17.60
C MET A 328 -7.39 -9.26 -18.51
N GLU A 329 -8.49 -8.63 -18.16
CA GLU A 329 -9.08 -7.51 -18.89
C GLU A 329 -8.13 -6.28 -18.90
N GLU A 330 -7.35 -6.12 -17.84
CA GLU A 330 -6.26 -5.15 -17.76
C GLU A 330 -5.02 -5.55 -18.60
N GLY A 331 -5.01 -6.69 -19.27
CA GLY A 331 -3.91 -7.14 -20.12
C GLY A 331 -2.69 -7.61 -19.33
N VAL A 332 -2.90 -8.23 -18.18
CA VAL A 332 -1.85 -8.84 -17.36
C VAL A 332 -1.57 -10.25 -17.84
N ASP A 333 -0.29 -10.62 -17.97
CA ASP A 333 0.16 -11.90 -18.54
C ASP A 333 0.33 -13.01 -17.48
N ARG A 334 0.41 -12.65 -16.20
CA ARG A 334 0.59 -13.61 -15.09
C ARG A 334 0.03 -13.04 -13.80
N VAL A 335 -0.61 -13.92 -13.02
CA VAL A 335 -1.17 -13.57 -11.71
C VAL A 335 -0.55 -14.45 -10.63
N CYS A 336 0.13 -13.81 -9.66
CA CYS A 336 0.58 -14.49 -8.45
C CYS A 336 -0.54 -14.45 -7.41
N LEU A 337 -1.01 -15.63 -7.01
CA LEU A 337 -2.09 -15.79 -6.04
C LEU A 337 -1.64 -15.39 -4.64
N SER A 338 -2.59 -15.01 -3.79
CA SER A 338 -2.30 -14.70 -2.39
C SER A 338 -1.76 -15.93 -1.64
N PRO A 339 -0.66 -15.77 -0.88
CA PRO A 339 -0.12 -16.87 -0.05
C PRO A 339 -1.00 -17.23 1.15
N GLU A 340 -2.12 -16.52 1.34
CA GLU A 340 -3.10 -16.80 2.39
C GLU A 340 -4.17 -17.81 1.95
N MET A 341 -4.21 -18.19 0.67
CA MET A 341 -5.13 -19.20 0.14
C MET A 341 -4.75 -20.62 0.58
N ASN A 342 -5.76 -21.45 0.79
CA ASN A 342 -5.56 -22.88 1.02
C ASN A 342 -5.56 -23.67 -0.29
N LEU A 343 -5.20 -24.97 -0.21
CA LEU A 343 -5.10 -25.83 -1.40
C LEU A 343 -6.41 -25.98 -2.17
N GLN A 344 -7.54 -26.01 -1.47
CA GLN A 344 -8.84 -26.14 -2.12
C GLN A 344 -9.18 -24.87 -2.93
N GLU A 345 -9.04 -23.70 -2.31
CA GLU A 345 -9.27 -22.40 -2.96
C GLU A 345 -8.37 -22.20 -4.19
N ILE A 346 -7.08 -22.57 -4.08
CA ILE A 346 -6.15 -22.50 -5.23
C ILE A 346 -6.59 -23.50 -6.31
N GLY A 347 -6.99 -24.73 -5.94
CA GLY A 347 -7.44 -25.75 -6.90
C GLY A 347 -8.68 -25.30 -7.67
N GLU A 348 -9.57 -24.55 -7.04
CA GLU A 348 -10.75 -24.00 -7.70
C GLU A 348 -10.39 -22.92 -8.72
N MET A 349 -9.31 -22.14 -8.50
CA MET A 349 -8.85 -21.12 -9.44
C MET A 349 -8.05 -21.65 -10.63
N SER A 350 -7.51 -22.84 -10.57
CA SER A 350 -6.72 -23.42 -11.67
C SER A 350 -7.52 -23.68 -12.96
N TYR A 351 -8.83 -23.45 -12.92
CA TYR A 351 -9.73 -23.61 -14.07
C TYR A 351 -9.75 -22.41 -15.02
N LEU A 352 -9.17 -21.30 -14.67
CA LEU A 352 -9.19 -20.08 -15.51
C LEU A 352 -8.16 -20.10 -16.65
N GLY A 353 -7.89 -21.18 -17.28
CA GLY A 353 -6.93 -21.50 -18.32
C GLY A 353 -6.42 -20.44 -19.34
N ASN A 354 -6.74 -19.17 -19.18
CA ASN A 354 -6.36 -18.10 -20.12
C ASN A 354 -5.26 -17.18 -19.60
N VAL A 355 -5.02 -17.16 -18.29
CA VAL A 355 -3.92 -16.41 -17.68
C VAL A 355 -3.06 -17.35 -16.84
N PRO A 356 -1.72 -17.35 -17.02
CA PRO A 356 -0.85 -18.16 -16.21
C PRO A 356 -0.91 -17.77 -14.73
N LEU A 357 -1.20 -18.76 -13.86
CA LEU A 357 -1.26 -18.58 -12.42
C LEU A 357 0.05 -19.02 -11.75
N GLU A 358 0.44 -18.28 -10.72
CA GLU A 358 1.62 -18.54 -9.92
C GLU A 358 1.27 -18.66 -8.43
N CYS A 359 1.89 -19.59 -7.70
CA CYS A 359 1.81 -19.64 -6.25
C CYS A 359 3.21 -19.73 -5.61
N ILE A 360 3.34 -19.20 -4.39
CA ILE A 360 4.59 -19.25 -3.62
C ILE A 360 4.65 -20.54 -2.84
N ILE A 361 5.70 -21.36 -3.06
CA ILE A 361 5.83 -22.68 -2.48
C ILE A 361 6.95 -22.82 -1.45
N HIS A 362 7.94 -21.91 -1.46
CA HIS A 362 9.10 -21.98 -0.58
C HIS A 362 9.72 -20.60 -0.34
N GLY A 363 10.30 -20.42 0.85
CA GLY A 363 11.12 -19.25 1.17
C GLY A 363 10.55 -18.37 2.28
N ASN A 364 11.22 -17.25 2.49
CA ASN A 364 10.85 -16.30 3.52
C ASN A 364 10.22 -15.06 2.88
N PHE A 365 9.06 -14.68 3.36
CA PHE A 365 8.42 -13.46 2.92
C PHE A 365 7.93 -12.61 4.10
N PRO A 366 7.79 -11.29 3.92
CA PRO A 366 7.36 -10.42 5.00
C PRO A 366 5.89 -10.65 5.35
N LEU A 367 5.61 -10.74 6.64
CA LEU A 367 4.26 -10.76 7.20
C LEU A 367 3.67 -9.35 7.33
N MET A 368 4.55 -8.34 7.47
CA MET A 368 4.14 -6.97 7.71
C MET A 368 5.20 -5.99 7.18
N MET A 369 4.72 -4.89 6.65
CA MET A 369 5.52 -3.74 6.26
C MET A 369 5.03 -2.51 7.03
N SER A 370 5.95 -1.68 7.51
CA SER A 370 5.63 -0.51 8.32
C SER A 370 6.51 0.69 8.00
N ASN A 371 5.89 1.86 7.89
CA ASN A 371 6.62 3.14 7.85
C ASN A 371 7.21 3.52 9.22
N TYR A 372 6.76 2.88 10.31
CA TYR A 372 7.38 3.04 11.61
C TYR A 372 8.57 2.07 11.75
N CYS A 373 9.75 2.61 12.01
CA CYS A 373 10.97 1.83 12.20
C CYS A 373 11.26 1.62 13.68
N ALA A 374 10.94 0.43 14.22
CA ALA A 374 11.26 0.07 15.61
C ALA A 374 12.77 0.05 15.88
N ILE A 375 13.58 -0.35 14.89
CA ILE A 375 15.06 -0.34 15.00
C ILE A 375 15.56 1.10 15.15
N GLY A 376 15.07 2.03 14.33
CA GLY A 376 15.40 3.45 14.44
C GLY A 376 15.00 4.03 15.80
N ALA A 377 13.81 3.73 16.26
CA ALA A 377 13.29 4.24 17.52
C ALA A 377 14.07 3.73 18.75
N ILE A 378 14.45 2.45 18.76
CA ILE A 378 15.10 1.82 19.94
C ILE A 378 16.63 1.90 19.84
N ALA A 379 17.22 1.36 18.78
CA ALA A 379 18.68 1.30 18.61
C ALA A 379 19.24 2.61 18.04
N GLY A 380 18.51 3.26 17.14
CA GLY A 380 18.88 4.55 16.55
C GLY A 380 18.60 5.76 17.44
N LYS A 381 17.85 5.60 18.52
CA LYS A 381 17.40 6.67 19.43
C LYS A 381 16.61 7.79 18.73
N SER A 382 16.04 7.52 17.57
CA SER A 382 15.23 8.45 16.79
C SER A 382 14.04 7.73 16.19
N ALA A 383 12.85 8.29 16.38
CA ALA A 383 11.63 7.83 15.68
C ALA A 383 11.48 8.50 14.30
N GLN A 384 12.37 9.41 13.93
CA GLN A 384 12.35 10.05 12.63
C GLN A 384 12.83 9.10 11.54
N VAL A 385 12.17 9.14 10.38
CA VAL A 385 12.50 8.35 9.20
C VAL A 385 12.85 9.35 8.07
N PRO A 386 14.00 9.19 7.39
CA PRO A 386 15.10 8.25 7.68
C PRO A 386 15.88 8.62 8.97
N CYS A 387 16.39 7.58 9.67
CA CYS A 387 17.22 7.81 10.84
C CYS A 387 18.70 7.97 10.46
N ASP A 388 19.43 8.88 11.15
CA ASP A 388 20.85 9.16 10.86
C ASP A 388 21.77 7.99 11.27
N SER A 389 21.34 7.15 12.21
CA SER A 389 22.18 6.11 12.79
C SER A 389 22.43 4.92 11.85
N ALA A 390 21.51 4.67 10.90
CA ALA A 390 21.49 3.48 10.04
C ALA A 390 21.79 2.16 10.79
N SER A 391 21.27 2.03 12.03
CA SER A 391 21.55 0.89 12.92
C SER A 391 21.15 -0.44 12.28
N CYS A 392 20.08 -0.44 11.47
CA CYS A 392 19.60 -1.61 10.74
C CYS A 392 20.61 -2.18 9.72
N ALA A 393 21.58 -1.37 9.25
CA ALA A 393 22.62 -1.84 8.35
C ALA A 393 23.82 -2.44 9.10
N LYS A 394 23.93 -2.25 10.42
CA LYS A 394 25.11 -2.59 11.22
C LYS A 394 24.97 -3.90 12.00
N ALA A 395 23.73 -4.34 12.23
CA ALA A 395 23.44 -5.56 12.99
C ALA A 395 22.11 -6.18 12.51
N ALA A 396 21.95 -7.47 12.74
CA ALA A 396 20.69 -8.16 12.60
C ALA A 396 19.75 -7.85 13.77
N TYR A 397 18.47 -7.67 13.49
CA TYR A 397 17.43 -7.41 14.47
C TYR A 397 16.25 -8.35 14.26
N ALA A 398 15.58 -8.68 15.34
CA ALA A 398 14.33 -9.44 15.31
C ALA A 398 13.35 -8.92 16.36
N LEU A 399 12.07 -9.06 16.10
CA LEU A 399 11.05 -9.01 17.14
C LEU A 399 10.96 -10.39 17.78
N LYS A 400 10.91 -10.40 19.11
CA LYS A 400 10.73 -11.64 19.88
C LYS A 400 9.36 -11.62 20.54
N ASP A 401 8.55 -12.63 20.26
CA ASP A 401 7.24 -12.76 20.85
C ASP A 401 7.28 -13.38 22.26
N ARG A 402 6.11 -13.53 22.87
CA ARG A 402 5.95 -14.16 24.20
C ARG A 402 6.28 -15.66 24.22
N MET A 403 6.32 -16.31 23.07
CA MET A 403 6.64 -17.73 22.89
C MET A 403 8.11 -17.95 22.52
N ASN A 404 8.91 -16.89 22.54
CA ASN A 404 10.31 -16.82 22.13
C ASN A 404 10.56 -17.04 20.63
N ALA A 405 9.53 -16.98 19.77
CA ALA A 405 9.73 -16.96 18.33
C ALA A 405 10.36 -15.62 17.91
N GLU A 406 11.36 -15.69 17.03
CA GLU A 406 12.08 -14.52 16.55
C GLU A 406 11.68 -14.21 15.10
N PHE A 407 11.17 -12.99 14.87
CA PHE A 407 10.71 -12.49 13.59
C PHE A 407 11.78 -11.52 13.05
N PRO A 408 12.54 -11.88 12.02
CA PRO A 408 13.60 -11.03 11.49
C PRO A 408 13.07 -9.68 11.00
N LEU A 409 13.85 -8.62 11.24
CA LEU A 409 13.56 -7.26 10.81
C LEU A 409 14.57 -6.80 9.77
N LEU A 410 14.08 -6.32 8.64
CA LEU A 410 14.89 -5.65 7.63
C LEU A 410 14.30 -4.26 7.36
N CYS A 411 15.15 -3.31 7.00
CA CYS A 411 14.71 -1.99 6.55
C CYS A 411 15.16 -1.76 5.11
N ASP A 412 14.25 -1.30 4.27
CA ASP A 412 14.58 -0.95 2.90
C ASP A 412 15.34 0.38 2.78
N GLU A 413 15.69 0.75 1.55
CA GLU A 413 16.37 2.01 1.24
C GLU A 413 15.57 3.25 1.66
N ASN A 414 14.23 3.15 1.73
CA ASN A 414 13.31 4.19 2.16
C ASN A 414 12.98 4.14 3.67
N CYS A 415 13.70 3.31 4.43
CA CYS A 415 13.50 3.09 5.87
C CYS A 415 12.14 2.47 6.24
N ARG A 416 11.41 1.83 5.33
CA ARG A 416 10.30 0.97 5.72
C ARG A 416 10.85 -0.29 6.39
N MET A 417 10.23 -0.67 7.49
CA MET A 417 10.61 -1.86 8.24
C MET A 417 9.73 -3.03 7.81
N TYR A 418 10.36 -4.12 7.43
CA TYR A 418 9.73 -5.38 7.07
C TYR A 418 9.92 -6.38 8.20
N ILE A 419 8.83 -7.02 8.61
CA ILE A 419 8.82 -8.07 9.63
C ILE A 419 8.64 -9.39 8.89
N TYR A 420 9.69 -10.18 8.85
CA TYR A 420 9.65 -11.49 8.20
C TYR A 420 9.09 -12.56 9.15
N ASN A 421 8.54 -13.63 8.58
CA ASN A 421 8.07 -14.75 9.36
C ASN A 421 9.24 -15.39 10.14
N SER A 422 8.95 -15.89 11.33
CA SER A 422 9.90 -16.65 12.16
C SER A 422 10.24 -18.03 11.60
N LYS A 423 9.44 -18.52 10.63
CA LYS A 423 9.60 -19.83 9.99
C LYS A 423 9.58 -19.67 8.48
N THR A 424 10.41 -20.45 7.80
CA THR A 424 10.41 -20.54 6.35
C THR A 424 9.19 -21.30 5.85
N LEU A 425 8.49 -20.78 4.85
CA LEU A 425 7.52 -21.55 4.09
C LEU A 425 8.25 -22.68 3.39
N ASN A 426 7.85 -23.91 3.60
CA ASN A 426 8.46 -25.08 2.96
C ASN A 426 7.40 -26.14 2.70
N THR A 427 7.06 -26.32 1.45
CA THR A 427 6.05 -27.28 1.03
C THR A 427 6.62 -28.60 0.53
N TYR A 428 7.95 -28.77 0.54
CA TYR A 428 8.63 -29.90 -0.11
C TYR A 428 8.08 -31.26 0.30
N LYS A 429 7.90 -31.50 1.59
CA LYS A 429 7.37 -32.80 2.09
C LYS A 429 5.98 -33.15 1.55
N ARG A 430 5.17 -32.15 1.24
CA ARG A 430 3.80 -32.29 0.69
C ARG A 430 3.67 -31.80 -0.74
N PHE A 431 4.78 -31.64 -1.41
CA PHE A 431 4.85 -30.99 -2.73
C PHE A 431 4.00 -31.70 -3.79
N ALA A 432 3.84 -33.01 -3.71
CA ALA A 432 2.98 -33.77 -4.62
C ALA A 432 1.51 -33.23 -4.65
N GLN A 433 1.00 -32.74 -3.51
CA GLN A 433 -0.34 -32.16 -3.43
C GLN A 433 -0.41 -30.79 -4.11
N ILE A 434 0.66 -30.01 -4.03
CA ILE A 434 0.76 -28.71 -4.69
C ILE A 434 0.99 -28.86 -6.19
N ALA A 435 1.85 -29.80 -6.59
CA ALA A 435 2.07 -30.11 -8.00
C ALA A 435 0.78 -30.60 -8.72
N ALA A 436 -0.10 -31.28 -7.96
CA ALA A 436 -1.41 -31.72 -8.47
C ALA A 436 -2.42 -30.59 -8.73
N LEU A 437 -2.12 -29.35 -8.29
CA LEU A 437 -2.92 -28.16 -8.63
C LEU A 437 -2.70 -27.69 -10.07
N GLU A 438 -1.67 -28.22 -10.76
CA GLU A 438 -1.32 -27.88 -12.15
C GLU A 438 -1.12 -26.37 -12.38
N MET A 439 -0.56 -25.67 -11.35
CA MET A 439 -0.19 -24.26 -11.46
C MET A 439 0.89 -24.08 -12.53
N ASP A 440 0.79 -23.02 -13.32
CA ASP A 440 1.76 -22.72 -14.37
C ASP A 440 3.15 -22.41 -13.80
N TYR A 441 3.17 -21.70 -12.67
CA TYR A 441 4.41 -21.28 -12.00
C TYR A 441 4.38 -21.58 -10.50
N LEU A 442 5.50 -22.09 -10.01
CA LEU A 442 5.75 -22.40 -8.61
C LEU A 442 6.94 -21.57 -8.13
N ARG A 443 6.67 -20.55 -7.30
CA ARG A 443 7.66 -19.52 -6.94
C ARG A 443 8.41 -19.86 -5.66
N ILE A 444 9.74 -19.73 -5.73
CA ILE A 444 10.66 -19.82 -4.60
C ILE A 444 11.13 -18.39 -4.27
N MET A 445 10.91 -17.94 -3.03
CA MET A 445 11.37 -16.66 -2.50
C MET A 445 12.75 -16.84 -1.88
N ALA A 446 13.80 -16.54 -2.62
CA ALA A 446 15.19 -16.77 -2.21
C ALA A 446 15.94 -15.47 -1.87
N ASP A 447 15.22 -14.45 -1.39
CA ASP A 447 15.81 -13.18 -0.96
C ASP A 447 16.86 -13.40 0.13
N PHE A 448 18.07 -12.91 -0.08
CA PHE A 448 19.19 -12.95 0.86
C PHE A 448 19.67 -14.36 1.25
N GLN A 449 19.33 -15.38 0.46
CA GLN A 449 19.80 -16.74 0.65
C GLN A 449 21.16 -16.96 -0.02
N SER A 450 21.93 -17.95 0.48
CA SER A 450 23.21 -18.31 -0.14
C SER A 450 23.01 -19.09 -1.45
N ALA A 451 24.03 -19.07 -2.30
CA ALA A 451 24.02 -19.83 -3.55
C ALA A 451 23.82 -21.34 -3.33
N GLU A 452 24.38 -21.87 -2.26
CA GLU A 452 24.23 -23.28 -1.87
C GLU A 452 22.76 -23.59 -1.50
N TRP A 453 22.14 -22.74 -0.69
CA TRP A 453 20.73 -22.87 -0.32
C TRP A 453 19.84 -22.83 -1.58
N ILE A 454 20.05 -21.84 -2.45
CA ILE A 454 19.29 -21.67 -3.69
C ILE A 454 19.41 -22.93 -4.56
N SER A 455 20.64 -23.40 -4.75
CA SER A 455 20.91 -24.59 -5.55
C SER A 455 20.23 -25.83 -4.98
N ALA A 456 20.30 -26.02 -3.66
CA ALA A 456 19.65 -27.15 -2.98
C ALA A 456 18.13 -27.15 -3.15
N VAL A 457 17.50 -25.99 -2.90
CA VAL A 457 16.04 -25.84 -2.98
C VAL A 457 15.54 -26.00 -4.42
N VAL A 458 16.16 -25.30 -5.39
CA VAL A 458 15.76 -25.37 -6.79
C VAL A 458 15.91 -26.80 -7.35
N ASN A 459 17.08 -27.41 -7.16
CA ASN A 459 17.31 -28.80 -7.57
C ASN A 459 16.33 -29.78 -6.91
N GLY A 460 16.03 -29.59 -5.62
CA GLY A 460 15.06 -30.42 -4.90
C GLY A 460 13.68 -30.39 -5.57
N TYR A 461 13.12 -29.21 -5.81
CA TYR A 461 11.82 -29.09 -6.47
C TYR A 461 11.83 -29.54 -7.93
N LYS A 462 12.89 -29.27 -8.71
CA LYS A 462 13.02 -29.76 -10.09
C LYS A 462 13.06 -31.28 -10.14
N ASN A 463 13.82 -31.92 -9.25
CA ASN A 463 13.88 -33.37 -9.16
C ASN A 463 12.54 -33.97 -8.72
N ALA A 464 11.83 -33.31 -7.78
CA ALA A 464 10.51 -33.72 -7.35
C ALA A 464 9.48 -33.63 -8.49
N LEU A 465 9.44 -32.54 -9.26
CA LEU A 465 8.59 -32.42 -10.44
C LEU A 465 8.87 -33.54 -11.44
N THR A 466 10.15 -33.74 -11.79
CA THR A 466 10.56 -34.78 -12.75
C THR A 466 10.14 -36.19 -12.30
N ALA A 467 10.22 -36.48 -11.00
CA ALA A 467 9.78 -37.77 -10.46
C ALA A 467 8.23 -37.92 -10.57
N LEU A 468 7.48 -36.84 -10.21
CA LEU A 468 6.02 -36.85 -10.29
C LEU A 468 5.51 -37.01 -11.72
N GLU A 469 6.14 -36.37 -12.71
CA GLU A 469 5.84 -36.52 -14.14
C GLU A 469 6.03 -37.98 -14.60
N LYS A 470 7.06 -38.63 -14.10
CA LYS A 470 7.32 -40.07 -14.35
C LYS A 470 6.44 -41.00 -13.53
N LYS A 471 5.56 -40.47 -12.68
CA LYS A 471 4.74 -41.22 -11.72
C LYS A 471 5.59 -42.00 -10.70
N GLU A 472 6.75 -41.49 -10.37
CA GLU A 472 7.65 -42.00 -9.37
C GLU A 472 7.42 -41.31 -8.01
N ASN A 473 7.91 -41.93 -6.94
CA ASN A 473 7.89 -41.30 -5.63
C ASN A 473 8.85 -40.09 -5.59
N MET A 474 8.44 -39.03 -4.90
CA MET A 474 9.32 -37.89 -4.68
C MET A 474 10.63 -38.31 -3.99
N PRO A 475 11.77 -37.74 -4.41
CA PRO A 475 13.06 -38.01 -3.75
C PRO A 475 13.00 -37.61 -2.28
N LYS A 476 13.54 -38.47 -1.42
CA LYS A 476 13.82 -38.11 -0.03
C LYS A 476 15.02 -37.20 0.00
N THR A 477 14.96 -36.14 0.81
CA THR A 477 16.07 -35.23 1.00
C THR A 477 16.60 -35.31 2.43
N THR A 478 17.90 -35.11 2.59
CA THR A 478 18.58 -34.85 3.85
C THR A 478 19.10 -33.44 3.93
N ASP A 479 18.77 -32.61 2.93
CA ASP A 479 19.21 -31.22 2.87
C ASP A 479 18.41 -30.38 3.87
N GLU A 480 19.12 -29.61 4.70
CA GLU A 480 18.52 -28.74 5.72
C GLU A 480 17.59 -27.69 5.09
N ALA A 481 17.91 -27.19 3.91
CA ALA A 481 17.10 -26.21 3.21
C ALA A 481 15.70 -26.73 2.82
N LEU A 482 15.54 -28.04 2.72
CA LEU A 482 14.29 -28.73 2.41
C LEU A 482 13.70 -29.48 3.62
N SER A 483 14.36 -29.41 4.79
CA SER A 483 13.86 -29.98 6.04
C SER A 483 12.64 -29.21 6.54
N ASP A 484 11.70 -29.92 7.17
CA ASP A 484 10.50 -29.34 7.75
C ASP A 484 10.59 -29.09 9.28
N GLU A 485 11.76 -29.29 9.89
CA GLU A 485 11.92 -29.18 11.35
C GLU A 485 11.60 -27.78 11.90
N GLU A 486 11.98 -26.71 11.19
CA GLU A 486 11.67 -25.32 11.56
C GLU A 486 10.81 -24.60 10.50
N ALA A 487 10.05 -25.36 9.73
CA ALA A 487 9.27 -24.84 8.61
C ALA A 487 7.80 -24.61 8.96
N THR A 488 7.11 -23.93 8.04
CA THR A 488 5.66 -23.80 8.03
C THR A 488 5.12 -24.16 6.64
N TYR A 489 3.91 -24.69 6.60
CA TYR A 489 3.16 -24.85 5.34
C TYR A 489 2.33 -23.62 4.99
N GLY A 490 2.50 -22.50 5.69
CA GLY A 490 1.69 -21.31 5.49
C GLY A 490 0.20 -21.58 5.71
N HIS A 491 -0.62 -21.10 4.79
CA HIS A 491 -2.07 -21.27 4.82
C HIS A 491 -2.58 -22.47 4.00
N PHE A 492 -1.72 -23.16 3.27
CA PHE A 492 -2.12 -24.27 2.38
C PHE A 492 -3.05 -25.32 3.00
N TYR A 493 -2.97 -25.55 4.32
CA TYR A 493 -3.73 -26.59 5.01
C TYR A 493 -4.67 -26.08 6.09
N ARG A 494 -4.77 -24.77 6.29
CA ARG A 494 -5.61 -24.23 7.38
C ARG A 494 -6.46 -23.01 6.99
N GLY A 495 -6.19 -22.40 5.83
CA GLY A 495 -6.80 -21.13 5.46
C GLY A 495 -6.40 -19.98 6.40
N VAL A 496 -7.09 -18.85 6.31
CA VAL A 496 -6.95 -17.66 7.13
C VAL A 496 -7.99 -17.64 8.25
#